data_cb649d8458b004dcb88bc9655e2f81db
#
_entry.id   cb649d8458b004dcb88bc9655e2f81db
#
_cell.length_a   1.000
_cell.length_b   1.000
_cell.length_c   1.000
_cell.angle_alpha   90.00
_cell.angle_beta   90.00
_cell.angle_gamma   90.00
#
_symmetry.space_group_name_H-M   'P 1'
#
loop_
_entity.id
_entity.type
_entity.pdbx_description
1 polymer ?
#
loop_
_entity_poly.entity_id
_entity_poly.type
_entity_poly.pdbx_seq_one_letter_code
_entity_poly.pdbx_strand_id
1 'polypeptide(L)'
;MRILILTINFCLSILSVNADNNKLYERLDSAIAHRADYDAIKERKLQEIKRSTQYVYDTEGKLRIYEQLINGYSPYIYEKAKAYVYEGTDLAKQTGNWEYYNRFQIIKARLLIYRGFYIEAKNCLDNLEIPQSDHRLNYLYNGAMCALYYNLNAYCKNTEFSQKYNTLFKEYLAKTIYYYPKKDALYYYLKGVQLIFLNADITHISATLNKAIAMLKPDSHLYGMATYAMSKAYGMKKQQEEQERYLLLAAISDVMSSNNESLALQDVALMLYKKRNNLHKAQKYINLSLEDANKYNSRLRRMELYSNLHVILSAYNEKLQKQSAWQDVAIICILGLMAVIVAAIVFVSRKNHSLKLKEKELETLTEQLSADNKQHKKDNKALQDSNDALQNSNDELKYNNNELKYNNNELKNFNNELKDSNKALKDSNNELKDSNKALKDSNKALQDSNDEFKYTNTKRESMANAFIMLCYQYIERLDSQRKLVIRKIKANQQNELLSMLSSSKRSAEESQNFFSQFDKIFLSLYPSFVKELNTLLMPEAQIQPTENNELTPTLRVAALIRLGITESAKIAGILSYSPQTIYNYRSTLKNSAIDKEHFEENLQKLCSVY
;
A
#
# COMPACT_ATOMS: atom_id res chain seq x y z
N MET A 1 5.19 13.05 -46.22
CA MET A 1 4.82 11.63 -46.38
C MET A 1 5.76 10.66 -45.65
N ARG A 2 7.09 10.67 -45.88
CA ARG A 2 8.05 9.78 -45.15
C ARG A 2 8.05 9.96 -43.64
N ILE A 3 7.98 11.20 -43.13
CA ILE A 3 7.93 11.51 -41.68
C ILE A 3 6.62 11.01 -41.08
N LEU A 4 5.49 11.14 -41.78
CA LEU A 4 4.19 10.67 -41.32
C LEU A 4 4.14 9.12 -41.26
N ILE A 5 4.75 8.44 -42.21
CA ILE A 5 4.86 6.96 -42.23
C ILE A 5 5.79 6.47 -41.09
N LEU A 6 6.87 7.19 -40.83
CA LEU A 6 7.78 6.90 -39.71
C LEU A 6 7.11 7.11 -38.33
N THR A 7 6.31 8.18 -38.19
CA THR A 7 5.54 8.44 -36.97
C THR A 7 4.40 7.42 -36.78
N ILE A 8 3.70 7.04 -37.85
CA ILE A 8 2.64 6.00 -37.78
C ILE A 8 3.25 4.64 -37.44
N ASN A 9 4.37 4.25 -38.06
CA ASN A 9 5.07 2.99 -37.73
C ASN A 9 5.63 3.01 -36.31
N PHE A 10 6.13 4.14 -35.83
CA PHE A 10 6.58 4.31 -34.46
C PHE A 10 5.40 4.23 -33.46
N CYS A 11 4.27 4.87 -33.74
CA CYS A 11 3.06 4.76 -32.92
C CYS A 11 2.48 3.33 -32.93
N LEU A 12 2.48 2.64 -34.08
CA LEU A 12 2.03 1.25 -34.20
C LEU A 12 2.96 0.28 -33.44
N SER A 13 4.27 0.52 -33.46
CA SER A 13 5.21 -0.29 -32.68
C SER A 13 5.02 -0.09 -31.16
N ILE A 14 4.81 1.14 -30.70
CA ILE A 14 4.49 1.43 -29.29
C ILE A 14 3.17 0.78 -28.87
N LEU A 15 2.14 0.84 -29.70
CA LEU A 15 0.85 0.21 -29.40
C LEU A 15 0.95 -1.33 -29.33
N SER A 16 1.76 -1.95 -30.18
CA SER A 16 1.95 -3.41 -30.19
C SER A 16 2.74 -3.89 -28.95
N VAL A 17 3.77 -3.18 -28.53
CA VAL A 17 4.57 -3.51 -27.33
C VAL A 17 3.77 -3.29 -26.05
N ASN A 18 2.97 -2.22 -25.97
CA ASN A 18 2.08 -2.01 -24.84
C ASN A 18 1.00 -3.10 -24.72
N ALA A 19 0.47 -3.59 -25.82
CA ALA A 19 -0.46 -4.72 -25.83
C ALA A 19 0.22 -6.03 -25.35
N ASP A 20 1.49 -6.23 -25.69
CA ASP A 20 2.28 -7.37 -25.23
C ASP A 20 2.59 -7.29 -23.72
N ASN A 21 2.94 -6.13 -23.21
CA ASN A 21 3.19 -5.94 -21.77
C ASN A 21 1.92 -6.13 -20.93
N ASN A 22 0.75 -5.71 -21.43
CA ASN A 22 -0.53 -5.97 -20.76
C ASN A 22 -0.82 -7.47 -20.61
N LYS A 23 -0.56 -8.27 -21.64
CA LYS A 23 -0.66 -9.73 -21.57
C LYS A 23 0.34 -10.33 -20.57
N LEU A 24 1.52 -9.74 -20.43
CA LEU A 24 2.49 -10.18 -19.42
C LEU A 24 2.03 -9.87 -18.00
N TYR A 25 1.35 -8.75 -17.76
CA TYR A 25 0.70 -8.48 -16.47
C TYR A 25 -0.39 -9.50 -16.13
N GLU A 26 -1.21 -9.88 -17.10
CA GLU A 26 -2.23 -10.94 -16.91
C GLU A 26 -1.58 -12.29 -16.60
N ARG A 27 -0.51 -12.63 -17.30
CA ARG A 27 0.27 -13.85 -17.03
C ARG A 27 0.91 -13.81 -15.64
N LEU A 28 1.41 -12.65 -15.20
CA LEU A 28 1.96 -12.48 -13.84
C LEU A 28 0.87 -12.66 -12.78
N ASP A 29 -0.29 -12.04 -12.97
CA ASP A 29 -1.43 -12.22 -12.03
C ASP A 29 -1.90 -13.68 -12.00
N SER A 30 -1.94 -14.36 -13.14
CA SER A 30 -2.24 -15.78 -13.22
C SER A 30 -1.18 -16.63 -12.51
N ALA A 31 0.11 -16.37 -12.73
CA ALA A 31 1.18 -17.08 -12.04
C ALA A 31 1.09 -16.90 -10.51
N ILE A 32 0.81 -15.67 -10.05
CA ILE A 32 0.61 -15.37 -8.63
C ILE A 32 -0.60 -16.14 -8.06
N ALA A 33 -1.69 -16.25 -8.80
CA ALA A 33 -2.88 -16.99 -8.38
C ALA A 33 -2.60 -18.49 -8.21
N HIS A 34 -1.72 -19.07 -9.04
CA HIS A 34 -1.33 -20.49 -8.98
C HIS A 34 -0.01 -20.74 -8.22
N ARG A 35 0.44 -19.76 -7.44
CA ARG A 35 1.72 -19.86 -6.72
C ARG A 35 1.80 -21.08 -5.81
N ALA A 36 0.73 -21.38 -5.09
CA ALA A 36 0.67 -22.55 -4.21
C ALA A 36 0.88 -23.86 -4.95
N ASP A 37 0.42 -23.95 -6.21
CA ASP A 37 0.59 -25.13 -7.05
C ASP A 37 2.07 -25.29 -7.44
N TYR A 38 2.76 -24.20 -7.81
CA TYR A 38 4.19 -24.24 -8.10
C TYR A 38 5.01 -24.64 -6.88
N ASP A 39 4.68 -24.08 -5.71
CA ASP A 39 5.32 -24.45 -4.45
C ASP A 39 5.12 -25.95 -4.14
N ALA A 40 3.91 -26.48 -4.32
CA ALA A 40 3.61 -27.89 -4.11
C ALA A 40 4.36 -28.80 -5.10
N ILE A 41 4.44 -28.42 -6.38
CA ILE A 41 5.20 -29.15 -7.40
C ILE A 41 6.69 -29.18 -7.04
N LYS A 42 7.25 -28.03 -6.66
CA LYS A 42 8.65 -27.93 -6.25
C LYS A 42 8.95 -28.79 -5.03
N GLU A 43 8.12 -28.66 -4.00
CA GLU A 43 8.29 -29.45 -2.77
C GLU A 43 8.20 -30.94 -3.05
N ARG A 44 7.26 -31.40 -3.88
CA ARG A 44 7.15 -32.81 -4.29
C ARG A 44 8.44 -33.31 -4.95
N LYS A 45 8.98 -32.57 -5.93
CA LYS A 45 10.25 -32.90 -6.58
C LYS A 45 11.41 -33.00 -5.59
N LEU A 46 11.48 -32.07 -4.63
CA LEU A 46 12.53 -32.08 -3.62
C LEU A 46 12.37 -33.24 -2.62
N GLN A 47 11.14 -33.62 -2.29
CA GLN A 47 10.88 -34.81 -1.48
C GLN A 47 11.21 -36.11 -2.23
N GLU A 48 11.01 -36.18 -3.53
CA GLU A 48 11.45 -37.31 -4.37
C GLU A 48 12.98 -37.43 -4.36
N ILE A 49 13.71 -36.32 -4.52
CA ILE A 49 15.17 -36.29 -4.40
C ILE A 49 15.60 -36.74 -2.98
N LYS A 50 14.91 -36.26 -1.94
CA LYS A 50 15.19 -36.68 -0.57
C LYS A 50 14.98 -38.20 -0.40
N ARG A 51 13.87 -38.75 -0.93
CA ARG A 51 13.60 -40.21 -0.84
C ARG A 51 14.66 -41.03 -1.56
N SER A 52 15.29 -40.50 -2.62
CA SER A 52 16.35 -41.23 -3.33
C SER A 52 17.58 -41.50 -2.49
N THR A 53 17.78 -40.75 -1.35
CA THR A 53 18.88 -41.06 -0.40
C THR A 53 18.79 -42.48 0.17
N GLN A 54 17.59 -43.06 0.25
CA GLN A 54 17.38 -44.42 0.78
C GLN A 54 17.96 -45.52 -0.14
N TYR A 55 18.13 -45.20 -1.43
CA TYR A 55 18.62 -46.12 -2.44
C TYR A 55 20.10 -45.89 -2.80
N VAL A 56 20.75 -44.91 -2.16
CA VAL A 56 22.16 -44.57 -2.40
C VAL A 56 22.97 -44.95 -1.18
N TYR A 57 23.85 -45.92 -1.38
CA TYR A 57 24.66 -46.49 -0.31
C TYR A 57 26.05 -45.84 -0.20
N ASP A 58 26.56 -45.34 -1.32
CA ASP A 58 27.87 -44.70 -1.35
C ASP A 58 27.79 -43.24 -0.81
N THR A 59 28.88 -42.81 -0.17
CA THR A 59 28.99 -41.50 0.46
C THR A 59 28.90 -40.37 -0.56
N GLU A 60 29.57 -40.53 -1.68
CA GLU A 60 29.59 -39.46 -2.71
C GLU A 60 28.20 -39.24 -3.32
N GLY A 61 27.47 -40.32 -3.55
CA GLY A 61 26.07 -40.23 -3.99
C GLY A 61 25.18 -39.50 -3.01
N LYS A 62 25.35 -39.77 -1.67
CA LYS A 62 24.60 -39.03 -0.64
C LYS A 62 24.96 -37.55 -0.61
N LEU A 63 26.24 -37.20 -0.69
CA LEU A 63 26.72 -35.82 -0.73
C LEU A 63 26.19 -35.10 -1.97
N ARG A 64 26.09 -35.77 -3.12
CA ARG A 64 25.50 -35.26 -4.34
C ARG A 64 23.99 -34.98 -4.19
N ILE A 65 23.27 -35.85 -3.51
CA ILE A 65 21.86 -35.65 -3.19
C ILE A 65 21.68 -34.45 -2.25
N TYR A 66 22.50 -34.31 -1.21
CA TYR A 66 22.46 -33.10 -0.36
C TYR A 66 22.72 -31.84 -1.18
N GLU A 67 23.69 -31.83 -2.09
CA GLU A 67 23.94 -30.69 -2.95
C GLU A 67 22.72 -30.36 -3.83
N GLN A 68 22.01 -31.35 -4.37
CA GLN A 68 20.79 -31.15 -5.14
C GLN A 68 19.66 -30.57 -4.28
N LEU A 69 19.46 -31.08 -3.06
CA LEU A 69 18.47 -30.56 -2.12
C LEU A 69 18.78 -29.12 -1.70
N ILE A 70 20.05 -28.84 -1.40
CA ILE A 70 20.50 -27.49 -1.09
C ILE A 70 20.22 -26.53 -2.24
N ASN A 71 20.59 -26.88 -3.46
CA ASN A 71 20.35 -26.06 -4.64
C ASN A 71 18.85 -25.82 -4.91
N GLY A 72 18.02 -26.82 -4.65
CA GLY A 72 16.58 -26.71 -4.79
C GLY A 72 15.91 -25.83 -3.72
N TYR A 73 16.33 -25.99 -2.45
CA TYR A 73 15.77 -25.21 -1.34
C TYR A 73 16.39 -23.82 -1.22
N SER A 74 17.60 -23.59 -1.70
CA SER A 74 18.35 -22.34 -1.54
C SER A 74 17.58 -21.09 -1.95
N PRO A 75 16.91 -21.00 -3.10
CA PRO A 75 16.07 -19.86 -3.46
C PRO A 75 14.66 -19.92 -2.87
N TYR A 76 14.27 -21.02 -2.22
CA TYR A 76 12.89 -21.32 -1.83
C TYR A 76 12.67 -21.26 -0.32
N ILE A 77 13.34 -22.15 0.45
CA ILE A 77 13.22 -22.23 1.91
C ILE A 77 14.61 -22.32 2.53
N TYR A 78 15.09 -21.19 3.02
CA TYR A 78 16.41 -21.06 3.61
C TYR A 78 16.72 -22.10 4.71
N GLU A 79 15.80 -22.30 5.67
CA GLU A 79 16.07 -23.17 6.83
C GLU A 79 16.25 -24.64 6.40
N LYS A 80 15.53 -25.09 5.37
CA LYS A 80 15.73 -26.43 4.80
C LYS A 80 17.08 -26.54 4.07
N ALA A 81 17.43 -25.53 3.24
CA ALA A 81 18.73 -25.49 2.58
C ALA A 81 19.88 -25.53 3.60
N LYS A 82 19.76 -24.72 4.66
CA LYS A 82 20.72 -24.67 5.76
C LYS A 82 20.88 -26.02 6.45
N ALA A 83 19.80 -26.71 6.80
CA ALA A 83 19.85 -28.03 7.44
C ALA A 83 20.68 -29.02 6.61
N TYR A 84 20.39 -29.10 5.29
CA TYR A 84 21.15 -30.01 4.41
C TYR A 84 22.61 -29.58 4.21
N VAL A 85 22.91 -28.27 4.27
CA VAL A 85 24.32 -27.81 4.28
C VAL A 85 25.06 -28.33 5.50
N TYR A 86 24.47 -28.30 6.71
CA TYR A 86 25.09 -28.83 7.92
C TYR A 86 25.23 -30.35 7.84
N GLU A 87 24.15 -31.07 7.49
CA GLU A 87 24.19 -32.53 7.33
C GLU A 87 25.25 -32.97 6.31
N GLY A 88 25.29 -32.29 5.15
CA GLY A 88 26.29 -32.56 4.12
C GLY A 88 27.72 -32.24 4.56
N THR A 89 27.91 -31.12 5.27
CA THR A 89 29.21 -30.73 5.81
C THR A 89 29.73 -31.76 6.82
N ASP A 90 28.87 -32.21 7.74
CA ASP A 90 29.22 -33.17 8.76
C ASP A 90 29.56 -34.54 8.13
N LEU A 91 28.77 -35.00 7.16
CA LEU A 91 29.05 -36.23 6.43
C LEU A 91 30.37 -36.13 5.65
N ALA A 92 30.62 -35.03 4.94
CA ALA A 92 31.84 -34.82 4.18
C ALA A 92 33.09 -34.82 5.12
N LYS A 93 32.98 -34.20 6.31
CA LYS A 93 34.04 -34.18 7.32
C LYS A 93 34.30 -35.57 7.88
N GLN A 94 33.24 -36.31 8.26
CA GLN A 94 33.37 -37.67 8.84
C GLN A 94 34.01 -38.64 7.85
N THR A 95 33.79 -38.46 6.58
CA THR A 95 34.28 -39.36 5.52
C THR A 95 35.58 -38.88 4.88
N GLY A 96 36.13 -37.73 5.34
CA GLY A 96 37.35 -37.16 4.78
C GLY A 96 37.22 -36.61 3.37
N ASN A 97 36.00 -36.40 2.90
CA ASN A 97 35.76 -35.83 1.55
C ASN A 97 35.87 -34.30 1.56
N TRP A 98 37.13 -33.82 1.50
CA TRP A 98 37.47 -32.40 1.62
C TRP A 98 36.98 -31.57 0.43
N GLU A 99 36.78 -32.16 -0.76
CA GLU A 99 36.17 -31.46 -1.89
C GLU A 99 34.74 -31.06 -1.56
N TYR A 100 33.88 -31.99 -1.16
CA TYR A 100 32.50 -31.71 -0.76
C TYR A 100 32.42 -30.84 0.50
N TYR A 101 33.34 -31.05 1.45
CA TYR A 101 33.42 -30.16 2.61
C TYR A 101 33.60 -28.69 2.20
N ASN A 102 34.60 -28.39 1.37
CA ASN A 102 34.84 -27.05 0.87
C ASN A 102 33.66 -26.51 0.06
N ARG A 103 33.05 -27.36 -0.77
CA ARG A 103 31.83 -26.98 -1.54
C ARG A 103 30.69 -26.57 -0.61
N PHE A 104 30.41 -27.34 0.43
CA PHE A 104 29.35 -27.02 1.39
C PHE A 104 29.67 -25.77 2.22
N GLN A 105 30.92 -25.54 2.58
CA GLN A 105 31.31 -24.30 3.23
C GLN A 105 31.11 -23.09 2.34
N ILE A 106 31.43 -23.18 1.05
CA ILE A 106 31.15 -22.11 0.08
C ILE A 106 29.64 -21.87 -0.04
N ILE A 107 28.84 -22.93 -0.13
CA ILE A 107 27.39 -22.84 -0.18
C ILE A 107 26.84 -22.23 1.12
N LYS A 108 27.36 -22.63 2.29
CA LYS A 108 27.03 -22.02 3.58
C LYS A 108 27.30 -20.52 3.57
N ALA A 109 28.45 -20.09 3.07
CA ALA A 109 28.77 -18.68 2.94
C ALA A 109 27.76 -17.94 2.02
N ARG A 110 27.38 -18.54 0.89
CA ARG A 110 26.34 -17.97 0.00
C ARG A 110 24.99 -17.82 0.71
N LEU A 111 24.56 -18.80 1.48
CA LEU A 111 23.33 -18.71 2.26
C LEU A 111 23.40 -17.59 3.31
N LEU A 112 24.56 -17.42 3.97
CA LEU A 112 24.81 -16.33 4.90
C LEU A 112 24.76 -14.96 4.20
N ILE A 113 25.32 -14.84 2.99
CA ILE A 113 25.27 -13.62 2.17
C ILE A 113 23.80 -13.21 1.91
N TYR A 114 22.97 -14.13 1.44
CA TYR A 114 21.56 -13.85 1.15
C TYR A 114 20.74 -13.46 2.39
N ARG A 115 21.18 -13.92 3.58
CA ARG A 115 20.60 -13.52 4.87
C ARG A 115 21.14 -12.17 5.38
N GLY A 116 22.20 -11.63 4.78
CA GLY A 116 22.87 -10.40 5.22
C GLY A 116 23.90 -10.59 6.36
N PHE A 117 24.39 -11.81 6.56
CA PHE A 117 25.48 -12.12 7.50
C PHE A 117 26.83 -12.08 6.77
N TYR A 118 27.22 -10.87 6.33
CA TYR A 118 28.37 -10.70 5.44
C TYR A 118 29.71 -10.98 6.09
N ILE A 119 29.85 -10.67 7.39
CA ILE A 119 31.08 -10.93 8.14
C ILE A 119 31.29 -12.43 8.32
N GLU A 120 30.25 -13.12 8.74
CA GLU A 120 30.25 -14.58 8.93
C GLU A 120 30.50 -15.31 7.61
N ALA A 121 29.88 -14.81 6.53
CA ALA A 121 30.12 -15.35 5.20
C ALA A 121 31.56 -15.15 4.74
N LYS A 122 32.12 -13.96 4.95
CA LYS A 122 33.52 -13.66 4.63
C LYS A 122 34.47 -14.54 5.43
N ASN A 123 34.24 -14.69 6.75
CA ASN A 123 35.03 -15.57 7.59
C ASN A 123 34.99 -17.04 7.13
N CYS A 124 33.81 -17.52 6.71
CA CYS A 124 33.69 -18.85 6.13
C CYS A 124 34.56 -19.02 4.87
N LEU A 125 34.59 -18.01 4.02
CA LEU A 125 35.34 -18.06 2.75
C LEU A 125 36.84 -17.86 2.96
N ASP A 126 37.25 -16.98 3.86
CA ASP A 126 38.69 -16.72 4.14
C ASP A 126 39.43 -17.89 4.80
N ASN A 127 38.69 -18.77 5.47
CA ASN A 127 39.27 -19.96 6.10
C ASN A 127 39.36 -21.17 5.15
N LEU A 128 39.07 -21.00 3.86
CA LEU A 128 39.14 -22.10 2.89
C LEU A 128 40.45 -22.05 2.11
N GLU A 129 41.15 -23.15 2.11
CA GLU A 129 42.32 -23.37 1.25
C GLU A 129 41.82 -24.01 -0.07
N ILE A 130 41.84 -23.26 -1.16
CA ILE A 130 41.40 -23.75 -2.45
C ILE A 130 42.59 -23.87 -3.39
N PRO A 131 42.94 -25.11 -3.83
CA PRO A 131 44.00 -25.31 -4.80
C PRO A 131 43.71 -24.57 -6.12
N GLN A 132 44.71 -23.90 -6.66
CA GLN A 132 44.55 -23.18 -7.95
C GLN A 132 44.20 -24.15 -9.10
N SER A 133 44.60 -25.40 -9.03
CA SER A 133 44.30 -26.46 -9.98
C SER A 133 42.83 -26.90 -9.95
N ASP A 134 42.12 -26.66 -8.85
CA ASP A 134 40.70 -27.03 -8.76
C ASP A 134 39.79 -25.95 -9.36
N HIS A 135 39.59 -26.04 -10.67
CA HIS A 135 38.73 -25.10 -11.40
C HIS A 135 37.32 -25.02 -10.86
N ARG A 136 36.75 -26.13 -10.38
CA ARG A 136 35.37 -26.19 -9.89
C ARG A 136 35.22 -25.44 -8.54
N LEU A 137 36.10 -25.72 -7.58
CA LEU A 137 36.09 -25.02 -6.31
C LEU A 137 36.42 -23.53 -6.49
N ASN A 138 37.40 -23.19 -7.36
CA ASN A 138 37.71 -21.81 -7.67
C ASN A 138 36.51 -21.07 -8.28
N TYR A 139 35.76 -21.71 -9.20
CA TYR A 139 34.52 -21.14 -9.74
C TYR A 139 33.51 -20.86 -8.63
N LEU A 140 33.23 -21.84 -7.76
CA LEU A 140 32.25 -21.71 -6.67
C LEU A 140 32.67 -20.63 -5.67
N TYR A 141 33.94 -20.62 -5.28
CA TYR A 141 34.51 -19.65 -4.34
C TYR A 141 34.43 -18.22 -4.89
N ASN A 142 34.95 -18.01 -6.11
CA ASN A 142 34.91 -16.69 -6.73
C ASN A 142 33.45 -16.23 -6.96
N GLY A 143 32.53 -17.16 -7.27
CA GLY A 143 31.10 -16.87 -7.37
C GLY A 143 30.48 -16.45 -6.05
N ALA A 144 30.91 -17.06 -4.93
CA ALA A 144 30.46 -16.64 -3.59
C ALA A 144 31.02 -15.26 -3.20
N MET A 145 32.31 -15.01 -3.48
CA MET A 145 32.93 -13.70 -3.27
C MET A 145 32.29 -12.60 -4.14
N CYS A 146 31.98 -12.95 -5.38
CA CYS A 146 31.22 -12.09 -6.29
C CYS A 146 29.85 -11.71 -5.69
N ALA A 147 29.09 -12.71 -5.19
CA ALA A 147 27.81 -12.47 -4.53
C ALA A 147 27.97 -11.62 -3.26
N LEU A 148 29.00 -11.85 -2.45
CA LEU A 148 29.31 -11.07 -1.26
C LEU A 148 29.51 -9.58 -1.60
N TYR A 149 30.39 -9.29 -2.54
CA TYR A 149 30.68 -7.90 -2.89
C TYR A 149 29.55 -7.21 -3.65
N TYR A 150 28.76 -7.94 -4.43
CA TYR A 150 27.52 -7.41 -5.01
C TYR A 150 26.54 -6.93 -3.93
N ASN A 151 26.28 -7.77 -2.93
CA ASN A 151 25.38 -7.44 -1.83
C ASN A 151 25.95 -6.34 -0.91
N LEU A 152 27.25 -6.35 -0.63
CA LEU A 152 27.91 -5.28 0.12
C LEU A 152 27.85 -3.94 -0.63
N ASN A 153 28.02 -3.93 -1.95
CA ASN A 153 27.86 -2.73 -2.76
C ASN A 153 26.42 -2.19 -2.70
N ALA A 154 25.41 -3.07 -2.76
CA ALA A 154 24.02 -2.69 -2.61
C ALA A 154 23.71 -2.15 -1.20
N TYR A 155 24.23 -2.81 -0.16
CA TYR A 155 24.07 -2.38 1.24
C TYR A 155 24.74 -1.03 1.54
N CYS A 156 25.92 -0.79 0.95
CA CYS A 156 26.70 0.45 1.13
C CYS A 156 26.42 1.50 0.03
N LYS A 157 25.30 1.39 -0.67
CA LYS A 157 24.92 2.33 -1.72
C LYS A 157 24.96 3.77 -1.19
N ASN A 158 25.55 4.68 -2.00
CA ASN A 158 25.73 6.10 -1.65
C ASN A 158 26.69 6.36 -0.46
N THR A 159 27.56 5.42 -0.12
CA THR A 159 28.66 5.61 0.83
C THR A 159 30.01 5.55 0.13
N GLU A 160 31.06 5.98 0.80
CA GLU A 160 32.47 5.88 0.34
C GLU A 160 32.92 4.44 0.02
N PHE A 161 32.29 3.45 0.63
CA PHE A 161 32.63 2.03 0.45
C PHE A 161 32.07 1.43 -0.85
N SER A 162 31.04 2.04 -1.44
CA SER A 162 30.35 1.51 -2.63
C SER A 162 31.32 1.27 -3.80
N GLN A 163 32.22 2.22 -4.07
CA GLN A 163 33.18 2.09 -5.16
C GLN A 163 34.16 0.93 -4.95
N LYS A 164 34.67 0.75 -3.74
CA LYS A 164 35.53 -0.38 -3.37
C LYS A 164 34.85 -1.72 -3.63
N TYR A 165 33.62 -1.86 -3.14
CA TYR A 165 32.90 -3.14 -3.29
C TYR A 165 32.47 -3.39 -4.74
N ASN A 166 32.17 -2.38 -5.50
CA ASN A 166 31.92 -2.51 -6.94
C ASN A 166 33.17 -2.98 -7.72
N THR A 167 34.34 -2.50 -7.36
CA THR A 167 35.62 -2.94 -7.96
C THR A 167 35.88 -4.41 -7.64
N LEU A 168 35.77 -4.80 -6.38
CA LEU A 168 35.93 -6.19 -5.96
C LEU A 168 34.89 -7.12 -6.61
N PHE A 169 33.64 -6.68 -6.72
CA PHE A 169 32.62 -7.43 -7.43
C PHE A 169 33.03 -7.73 -8.89
N LYS A 170 33.50 -6.74 -9.62
CA LYS A 170 33.94 -6.89 -11.03
C LYS A 170 35.13 -7.84 -11.15
N GLU A 171 36.07 -7.76 -10.23
CA GLU A 171 37.24 -8.64 -10.17
C GLU A 171 36.82 -10.10 -9.96
N TYR A 172 35.98 -10.35 -8.94
CA TYR A 172 35.53 -11.71 -8.63
C TYR A 172 34.57 -12.27 -9.69
N LEU A 173 33.79 -11.41 -10.36
CA LEU A 173 32.99 -11.83 -11.50
C LEU A 173 33.87 -12.29 -12.66
N ALA A 174 34.93 -11.57 -12.97
CA ALA A 174 35.88 -11.99 -14.00
C ALA A 174 36.57 -13.31 -13.67
N LYS A 175 37.01 -13.50 -12.43
CA LYS A 175 37.56 -14.77 -11.93
C LYS A 175 36.54 -15.92 -12.01
N THR A 176 35.28 -15.66 -11.64
CA THR A 176 34.19 -16.64 -11.74
C THR A 176 34.02 -17.12 -13.19
N ILE A 177 34.01 -16.20 -14.14
CA ILE A 177 33.88 -16.51 -15.56
C ILE A 177 35.12 -17.26 -16.07
N TYR A 178 36.32 -16.88 -15.65
CA TYR A 178 37.57 -17.53 -16.04
C TYR A 178 37.60 -19.02 -15.64
N TYR A 179 37.20 -19.33 -14.40
CA TYR A 179 37.18 -20.70 -13.90
C TYR A 179 35.96 -21.52 -14.34
N TYR A 180 34.97 -20.89 -14.96
CA TYR A 180 33.76 -21.62 -15.38
C TYR A 180 34.01 -22.45 -16.65
N PRO A 181 33.85 -23.78 -16.60
CA PRO A 181 34.36 -24.66 -17.66
C PRO A 181 33.46 -24.79 -18.88
N LYS A 182 32.19 -24.39 -18.81
CA LYS A 182 31.18 -24.67 -19.82
C LYS A 182 30.71 -23.40 -20.53
N LYS A 183 30.31 -23.51 -21.82
CA LYS A 183 29.65 -22.40 -22.56
C LYS A 183 28.15 -22.65 -22.62
N ASP A 184 27.51 -22.82 -21.48
CA ASP A 184 26.08 -23.00 -21.32
C ASP A 184 25.35 -21.70 -20.95
N ALA A 185 24.07 -21.79 -20.60
CA ALA A 185 23.24 -20.65 -20.21
C ALA A 185 23.85 -19.82 -19.08
N LEU A 186 24.45 -20.46 -18.07
CA LEU A 186 25.06 -19.78 -16.93
C LEU A 186 26.29 -18.96 -17.37
N TYR A 187 27.11 -19.50 -18.27
CA TYR A 187 28.24 -18.75 -18.83
C TYR A 187 27.78 -17.47 -19.53
N TYR A 188 26.77 -17.57 -20.41
CA TYR A 188 26.28 -16.41 -21.14
C TYR A 188 25.57 -15.41 -20.20
N TYR A 189 24.90 -15.87 -19.16
CA TYR A 189 24.37 -15.00 -18.11
C TYR A 189 25.49 -14.21 -17.41
N LEU A 190 26.53 -14.89 -16.91
CA LEU A 190 27.66 -14.25 -16.24
C LEU A 190 28.37 -13.23 -17.16
N LYS A 191 28.59 -13.61 -18.41
CA LYS A 191 29.14 -12.70 -19.44
C LYS A 191 28.23 -11.51 -19.69
N GLY A 192 26.94 -11.69 -19.77
CA GLY A 192 25.96 -10.61 -19.91
C GLY A 192 26.01 -9.65 -18.72
N VAL A 193 26.06 -10.18 -17.50
CA VAL A 193 26.24 -9.37 -16.28
C VAL A 193 27.57 -8.59 -16.33
N GLN A 194 28.67 -9.24 -16.74
CA GLN A 194 29.96 -8.56 -16.90
C GLN A 194 29.86 -7.38 -17.86
N LEU A 195 29.23 -7.57 -19.02
CA LEU A 195 29.03 -6.52 -20.04
C LEU A 195 28.19 -5.35 -19.49
N ILE A 196 27.16 -5.63 -18.69
CA ILE A 196 26.36 -4.59 -18.03
C ILE A 196 27.24 -3.72 -17.12
N PHE A 197 28.05 -4.32 -16.25
CA PHE A 197 28.92 -3.59 -15.34
C PHE A 197 30.12 -2.92 -16.01
N LEU A 198 30.47 -3.33 -17.23
CA LEU A 198 31.41 -2.63 -18.11
C LEU A 198 30.73 -1.53 -18.93
N ASN A 199 29.42 -1.32 -18.76
CA ASN A 199 28.61 -0.37 -19.51
C ASN A 199 28.72 -0.53 -21.05
N ALA A 200 28.83 -1.78 -21.50
CA ALA A 200 28.90 -2.11 -22.91
C ALA A 200 27.64 -1.65 -23.68
N ASP A 201 27.72 -1.70 -25.01
CA ASP A 201 26.57 -1.38 -25.83
C ASP A 201 25.43 -2.40 -25.65
N ILE A 202 24.17 -1.91 -25.71
CA ILE A 202 22.98 -2.74 -25.47
C ILE A 202 22.85 -3.90 -26.46
N THR A 203 23.30 -3.73 -27.67
CA THR A 203 23.30 -4.78 -28.69
C THR A 203 24.18 -5.97 -28.27
N HIS A 204 25.37 -5.72 -27.74
CA HIS A 204 26.25 -6.77 -27.23
C HIS A 204 25.70 -7.44 -25.96
N ILE A 205 25.13 -6.63 -25.03
CA ILE A 205 24.53 -7.15 -23.81
C ILE A 205 23.35 -8.04 -24.16
N SER A 206 22.42 -7.54 -24.98
CA SER A 206 21.20 -8.28 -25.35
C SER A 206 21.50 -9.54 -26.17
N ALA A 207 22.42 -9.48 -27.12
CA ALA A 207 22.85 -10.65 -27.88
C ALA A 207 23.44 -11.75 -26.97
N THR A 208 24.21 -11.35 -25.94
CA THR A 208 24.81 -12.29 -24.99
C THR A 208 23.77 -12.90 -24.05
N LEU A 209 22.89 -12.07 -23.45
CA LEU A 209 21.85 -12.56 -22.55
C LEU A 209 20.78 -13.37 -23.28
N ASN A 210 20.44 -13.03 -24.53
CA ASN A 210 19.51 -13.82 -25.33
C ASN A 210 20.02 -15.24 -25.61
N LYS A 211 21.35 -15.45 -25.72
CA LYS A 211 21.93 -16.80 -25.80
C LYS A 211 21.64 -17.59 -24.51
N ALA A 212 21.73 -16.93 -23.34
CA ALA A 212 21.37 -17.59 -22.09
C ALA A 212 19.86 -17.90 -22.03
N ILE A 213 19.01 -16.91 -22.34
CA ILE A 213 17.55 -17.02 -22.27
C ILE A 213 17.03 -18.12 -23.19
N ALA A 214 17.56 -18.22 -24.42
CA ALA A 214 17.16 -19.21 -25.40
C ALA A 214 17.47 -20.68 -25.00
N MET A 215 18.41 -20.89 -24.09
CA MET A 215 18.79 -22.20 -23.57
C MET A 215 17.98 -22.62 -22.34
N LEU A 216 17.12 -21.75 -21.81
CA LEU A 216 16.46 -21.92 -20.51
C LEU A 216 14.95 -22.09 -20.67
N LYS A 217 14.37 -22.84 -19.74
CA LYS A 217 12.91 -22.89 -19.59
C LYS A 217 12.42 -21.67 -18.82
N PRO A 218 11.25 -21.10 -19.19
CA PRO A 218 10.70 -19.92 -18.52
C PRO A 218 10.39 -20.08 -17.02
N ASP A 219 10.24 -21.32 -16.56
CA ASP A 219 9.99 -21.70 -15.16
C ASP A 219 11.29 -22.02 -14.38
N SER A 220 12.45 -21.66 -14.92
CA SER A 220 13.74 -21.89 -14.24
C SER A 220 14.26 -20.61 -13.58
N HIS A 221 14.82 -20.75 -12.37
CA HIS A 221 15.41 -19.63 -11.63
C HIS A 221 16.45 -18.84 -12.45
N LEU A 222 17.30 -19.52 -13.23
CA LEU A 222 18.30 -18.87 -14.08
C LEU A 222 17.68 -18.04 -15.21
N TYR A 223 16.51 -18.45 -15.73
CA TYR A 223 15.76 -17.64 -16.68
C TYR A 223 15.30 -16.32 -16.05
N GLY A 224 14.75 -16.38 -14.82
CA GLY A 224 14.40 -15.18 -14.03
C GLY A 224 15.61 -14.25 -13.85
N MET A 225 16.76 -14.80 -13.48
CA MET A 225 18.00 -14.03 -13.32
C MET A 225 18.45 -13.38 -14.64
N ALA A 226 18.41 -14.10 -15.76
CA ALA A 226 18.85 -13.61 -17.07
C ALA A 226 17.91 -12.51 -17.62
N THR A 227 16.59 -12.71 -17.48
CA THR A 227 15.59 -11.69 -17.86
C THR A 227 15.63 -10.48 -16.94
N TYR A 228 15.89 -10.64 -15.64
CA TYR A 228 16.11 -9.53 -14.72
C TYR A 228 17.35 -8.71 -15.09
N ALA A 229 18.48 -9.38 -15.40
CA ALA A 229 19.68 -8.71 -15.89
C ALA A 229 19.41 -7.94 -17.19
N MET A 230 18.65 -8.51 -18.11
CA MET A 230 18.23 -7.85 -19.35
C MET A 230 17.40 -6.58 -19.04
N SER A 231 16.44 -6.67 -18.14
CA SER A 231 15.66 -5.52 -17.69
C SER A 231 16.54 -4.41 -17.12
N LYS A 232 17.54 -4.74 -16.30
CA LYS A 232 18.49 -3.76 -15.79
C LYS A 232 19.31 -3.10 -16.90
N ALA A 233 19.75 -3.87 -17.90
CA ALA A 233 20.48 -3.34 -19.04
C ALA A 233 19.65 -2.32 -19.84
N TYR A 234 18.42 -2.65 -20.16
CA TYR A 234 17.50 -1.74 -20.85
C TYR A 234 17.18 -0.51 -20.03
N GLY A 235 17.00 -0.68 -18.71
CA GLY A 235 16.79 0.43 -17.78
C GLY A 235 17.96 1.44 -17.76
N MET A 236 19.21 0.96 -17.76
CA MET A 236 20.40 1.82 -17.84
C MET A 236 20.45 2.61 -19.15
N LYS A 237 19.94 2.06 -20.24
CA LYS A 237 19.85 2.70 -21.55
C LYS A 237 18.53 3.47 -21.76
N LYS A 238 17.70 3.62 -20.72
CA LYS A 238 16.42 4.36 -20.70
C LYS A 238 15.36 3.79 -21.70
N GLN A 239 15.46 2.53 -22.08
CA GLN A 239 14.51 1.84 -22.95
C GLN A 239 13.41 1.19 -22.07
N GLN A 240 12.44 2.00 -21.65
CA GLN A 240 11.48 1.65 -20.61
C GLN A 240 10.55 0.48 -20.97
N GLU A 241 10.14 0.36 -22.22
CA GLU A 241 9.22 -0.68 -22.67
C GLU A 241 9.85 -2.07 -22.61
N GLU A 242 11.08 -2.21 -23.15
CA GLU A 242 11.84 -3.45 -23.06
C GLU A 242 12.27 -3.75 -21.62
N GLN A 243 12.62 -2.73 -20.84
CA GLN A 243 12.88 -2.88 -19.41
C GLN A 243 11.68 -3.52 -18.70
N GLU A 244 10.48 -3.02 -18.94
CA GLU A 244 9.24 -3.53 -18.35
C GLU A 244 8.97 -4.95 -18.79
N ARG A 245 9.06 -5.21 -20.09
CA ARG A 245 8.85 -6.54 -20.65
C ARG A 245 9.73 -7.60 -20.00
N TYR A 246 11.04 -7.36 -19.95
CA TYR A 246 11.97 -8.31 -19.33
C TYR A 246 11.82 -8.41 -17.82
N LEU A 247 11.41 -7.32 -17.16
CA LEU A 247 11.12 -7.33 -15.74
C LEU A 247 9.90 -8.19 -15.41
N LEU A 248 8.85 -8.11 -16.22
CA LEU A 248 7.66 -8.96 -16.08
C LEU A 248 7.98 -10.44 -16.34
N LEU A 249 8.79 -10.75 -17.36
CA LEU A 249 9.26 -12.11 -17.59
C LEU A 249 10.06 -12.67 -16.41
N ALA A 250 10.90 -11.84 -15.80
CA ALA A 250 11.64 -12.23 -14.61
C ALA A 250 10.70 -12.51 -13.43
N ALA A 251 9.75 -11.62 -13.16
CA ALA A 251 8.78 -11.80 -12.06
C ALA A 251 7.91 -13.05 -12.25
N ILE A 252 7.44 -13.32 -13.48
CA ILE A 252 6.70 -14.54 -13.81
C ILE A 252 7.55 -15.79 -13.53
N SER A 253 8.80 -15.80 -14.01
CA SER A 253 9.72 -16.91 -13.82
C SER A 253 10.01 -17.16 -12.34
N ASP A 254 10.22 -16.11 -11.55
CA ASP A 254 10.48 -16.22 -10.11
C ASP A 254 9.29 -16.85 -9.37
N VAL A 255 8.05 -16.44 -9.69
CA VAL A 255 6.85 -17.06 -9.12
C VAL A 255 6.73 -18.53 -9.54
N MET A 256 6.89 -18.85 -10.83
CA MET A 256 6.78 -20.22 -11.35
C MET A 256 7.89 -21.15 -10.84
N SER A 257 9.06 -20.61 -10.52
CA SER A 257 10.18 -21.37 -9.95
C SER A 257 10.19 -21.41 -8.43
N SER A 258 9.16 -20.84 -7.77
CA SER A 258 9.09 -20.69 -6.29
C SER A 258 10.36 -20.06 -5.73
N ASN A 259 10.77 -18.92 -6.30
CA ASN A 259 11.92 -18.15 -5.84
C ASN A 259 11.48 -17.07 -4.85
N ASN A 260 11.72 -17.27 -3.55
CA ASN A 260 11.34 -16.33 -2.48
C ASN A 260 12.43 -15.26 -2.20
N GLU A 261 13.54 -15.30 -2.93
CA GLU A 261 14.66 -14.34 -2.80
C GLU A 261 14.68 -13.35 -4.00
N SER A 262 13.55 -13.14 -4.66
CA SER A 262 13.43 -12.34 -5.88
C SER A 262 13.35 -10.83 -5.62
N LEU A 263 13.90 -10.05 -6.56
CA LEU A 263 13.72 -8.59 -6.66
C LEU A 263 12.71 -8.20 -7.74
N ALA A 264 12.40 -9.11 -8.67
CA ALA A 264 11.68 -8.74 -9.88
C ALA A 264 10.27 -8.23 -9.55
N LEU A 265 9.54 -8.90 -8.67
CA LEU A 265 8.18 -8.48 -8.29
C LEU A 265 8.16 -7.12 -7.57
N GLN A 266 9.15 -6.85 -6.71
CA GLN A 266 9.35 -5.54 -6.06
C GLN A 266 9.57 -4.44 -7.11
N ASP A 267 10.44 -4.70 -8.08
CA ASP A 267 10.76 -3.71 -9.12
C ASP A 267 9.58 -3.47 -10.07
N VAL A 268 8.75 -4.49 -10.35
CA VAL A 268 7.46 -4.33 -11.07
C VAL A 268 6.54 -3.40 -10.27
N ALA A 269 6.42 -3.60 -8.96
CA ALA A 269 5.60 -2.74 -8.10
C ALA A 269 6.10 -1.27 -8.13
N LEU A 270 7.40 -1.06 -8.03
CA LEU A 270 8.02 0.27 -8.12
C LEU A 270 7.84 0.92 -9.50
N MET A 271 7.87 0.13 -10.57
CA MET A 271 7.63 0.63 -11.93
C MET A 271 6.18 1.08 -12.10
N LEU A 272 5.20 0.30 -11.64
CA LEU A 272 3.78 0.67 -11.64
C LEU A 272 3.55 1.94 -10.80
N TYR A 273 4.20 2.06 -9.65
CA TYR A 273 4.15 3.25 -8.82
C TYR A 273 4.69 4.49 -9.56
N LYS A 274 5.87 4.39 -10.17
CA LYS A 274 6.50 5.51 -10.91
C LYS A 274 5.66 5.99 -12.09
N LYS A 275 5.03 5.07 -12.81
CA LYS A 275 4.09 5.37 -13.90
C LYS A 275 2.75 5.89 -13.39
N ARG A 276 2.51 5.88 -12.08
CA ARG A 276 1.20 6.15 -11.44
C ARG A 276 0.06 5.31 -12.06
N ASN A 277 0.41 4.21 -12.68
CA ASN A 277 -0.51 3.30 -13.32
C ASN A 277 -0.80 2.13 -12.37
N ASN A 278 -2.08 1.88 -12.12
CA ASN A 278 -2.57 0.75 -11.33
C ASN A 278 -1.88 0.58 -9.95
N LEU A 279 -2.00 1.61 -9.09
CA LEU A 279 -1.43 1.60 -7.73
C LEU A 279 -1.93 0.42 -6.87
N HIS A 280 -3.12 -0.11 -7.15
CA HIS A 280 -3.63 -1.33 -6.49
C HIS A 280 -2.74 -2.55 -6.80
N LYS A 281 -2.36 -2.75 -8.08
CA LYS A 281 -1.42 -3.83 -8.43
C LYS A 281 -0.03 -3.58 -7.83
N ALA A 282 0.44 -2.34 -7.80
CA ALA A 282 1.71 -2.01 -7.15
C ALA A 282 1.70 -2.39 -5.67
N GLN A 283 0.63 -2.07 -4.95
CA GLN A 283 0.46 -2.47 -3.54
C GLN A 283 0.39 -3.99 -3.39
N LYS A 284 -0.39 -4.68 -4.22
CA LYS A 284 -0.48 -6.15 -4.19
C LYS A 284 0.89 -6.80 -4.37
N TYR A 285 1.66 -6.37 -5.36
CA TYR A 285 2.96 -6.97 -5.68
C TYR A 285 4.04 -6.65 -4.64
N ILE A 286 4.05 -5.44 -4.07
CA ILE A 286 5.02 -5.11 -3.03
C ILE A 286 4.72 -5.88 -1.73
N ASN A 287 3.46 -6.09 -1.38
CA ASN A 287 3.06 -6.89 -0.22
C ASN A 287 3.48 -8.37 -0.39
N LEU A 288 3.25 -8.95 -1.58
CA LEU A 288 3.71 -10.30 -1.89
C LEU A 288 5.24 -10.43 -1.80
N SER A 289 5.96 -9.43 -2.32
CA SER A 289 7.44 -9.40 -2.19
C SER A 289 7.89 -9.33 -0.73
N LEU A 290 7.14 -8.63 0.12
CA LEU A 290 7.42 -8.56 1.55
C LEU A 290 7.14 -9.89 2.25
N GLU A 291 6.06 -10.59 1.89
CA GLU A 291 5.78 -11.94 2.37
C GLU A 291 6.92 -12.90 2.02
N ASP A 292 7.43 -12.84 0.78
CA ASP A 292 8.55 -13.66 0.33
C ASP A 292 9.83 -13.37 1.11
N ALA A 293 10.18 -12.09 1.23
CA ALA A 293 11.35 -11.68 2.00
C ALA A 293 11.24 -12.07 3.49
N ASN A 294 10.03 -12.08 4.05
CA ASN A 294 9.78 -12.55 5.42
C ASN A 294 9.92 -14.08 5.53
N LYS A 295 9.34 -14.84 4.59
CA LYS A 295 9.47 -16.30 4.54
C LYS A 295 10.93 -16.72 4.39
N TYR A 296 11.67 -16.06 3.51
CA TYR A 296 13.08 -16.29 3.28
C TYR A 296 13.96 -15.73 4.41
N ASN A 297 13.44 -14.75 5.17
CA ASN A 297 14.11 -14.04 6.26
C ASN A 297 15.38 -13.27 5.80
N SER A 298 15.35 -12.67 4.61
CA SER A 298 16.42 -11.83 4.08
C SER A 298 16.41 -10.43 4.70
N ARG A 299 17.46 -10.06 5.43
CA ARG A 299 17.54 -8.76 6.13
C ARG A 299 17.60 -7.57 5.17
N LEU A 300 18.48 -7.67 4.17
CA LEU A 300 18.64 -6.58 3.19
C LEU A 300 17.34 -6.36 2.39
N ARG A 301 16.72 -7.43 1.91
CA ARG A 301 15.47 -7.36 1.16
C ARG A 301 14.35 -6.73 1.95
N ARG A 302 14.18 -7.16 3.21
CA ARG A 302 13.17 -6.55 4.08
C ARG A 302 13.39 -5.06 4.28
N MET A 303 14.63 -4.62 4.50
CA MET A 303 14.95 -3.20 4.66
C MET A 303 14.62 -2.39 3.40
N GLU A 304 15.00 -2.87 2.22
CA GLU A 304 14.67 -2.25 0.94
C GLU A 304 13.15 -2.20 0.70
N LEU A 305 12.46 -3.31 0.99
CA LEU A 305 11.01 -3.42 0.82
C LEU A 305 10.24 -2.49 1.76
N TYR A 306 10.61 -2.39 3.04
CA TYR A 306 9.94 -1.46 3.97
C TYR A 306 10.06 0.00 3.52
N SER A 307 11.23 0.40 3.03
CA SER A 307 11.42 1.75 2.49
C SER A 307 10.54 2.02 1.27
N ASN A 308 10.42 1.06 0.37
CA ASN A 308 9.60 1.17 -0.85
C ASN A 308 8.09 1.02 -0.57
N LEU A 309 7.72 0.18 0.40
CA LEU A 309 6.33 -0.07 0.79
C LEU A 309 5.65 1.20 1.27
N HIS A 310 6.31 1.96 2.14
CA HIS A 310 5.76 3.22 2.66
C HIS A 310 5.38 4.19 1.53
N VAL A 311 6.26 4.34 0.54
CA VAL A 311 6.05 5.25 -0.60
C VAL A 311 4.86 4.80 -1.46
N ILE A 312 4.75 3.49 -1.74
CA ILE A 312 3.65 2.92 -2.52
C ILE A 312 2.32 3.03 -1.76
N LEU A 313 2.32 2.69 -0.45
CA LEU A 313 1.12 2.77 0.38
C LEU A 313 0.60 4.20 0.53
N SER A 314 1.50 5.17 0.72
CA SER A 314 1.11 6.59 0.79
C SER A 314 0.42 7.05 -0.48
N ALA A 315 0.99 6.73 -1.65
CA ALA A 315 0.39 7.09 -2.93
C ALA A 315 -0.94 6.36 -3.20
N TYR A 316 -1.04 5.11 -2.77
CA TYR A 316 -2.28 4.33 -2.89
C TYR A 316 -3.38 4.92 -2.00
N ASN A 317 -3.06 5.23 -0.74
CA ASN A 317 -4.00 5.85 0.20
C ASN A 317 -4.44 7.24 -0.27
N GLU A 318 -3.53 8.07 -0.80
CA GLU A 318 -3.87 9.35 -1.40
C GLU A 318 -4.87 9.18 -2.57
N LYS A 319 -4.65 8.17 -3.41
CA LYS A 319 -5.60 7.86 -4.50
C LYS A 319 -6.97 7.43 -3.97
N LEU A 320 -7.00 6.57 -2.95
CA LEU A 320 -8.26 6.14 -2.32
C LEU A 320 -9.01 7.30 -1.70
N GLN A 321 -8.32 8.20 -0.99
CA GLN A 321 -8.93 9.39 -0.42
C GLN A 321 -9.54 10.30 -1.49
N LYS A 322 -8.82 10.54 -2.60
CA LYS A 322 -9.35 11.31 -3.73
C LYS A 322 -10.59 10.63 -4.34
N GLN A 323 -10.55 9.31 -4.48
CA GLN A 323 -11.69 8.55 -5.01
C GLN A 323 -12.90 8.60 -4.06
N SER A 324 -12.69 8.47 -2.76
CA SER A 324 -13.74 8.63 -1.74
C SER A 324 -14.34 10.03 -1.80
N ALA A 325 -13.51 11.09 -1.84
CA ALA A 325 -13.99 12.46 -1.94
C ALA A 325 -14.85 12.69 -3.20
N TRP A 326 -14.48 12.10 -4.34
CA TRP A 326 -15.32 12.16 -5.55
C TRP A 326 -16.64 11.39 -5.42
N GLN A 327 -16.63 10.26 -4.70
CA GLN A 327 -17.86 9.51 -4.38
C GLN A 327 -18.79 10.34 -3.50
N ASP A 328 -18.24 11.02 -2.48
CA ASP A 328 -19.00 11.88 -1.58
C ASP A 328 -19.64 13.05 -2.37
N VAL A 329 -18.88 13.69 -3.27
CA VAL A 329 -19.42 14.73 -4.17
C VAL A 329 -20.54 14.18 -5.06
N ALA A 330 -20.35 13.00 -5.63
CA ALA A 330 -21.39 12.37 -6.47
C ALA A 330 -22.66 12.07 -5.67
N ILE A 331 -22.53 11.59 -4.43
CA ILE A 331 -23.68 11.35 -3.53
C ILE A 331 -24.41 12.67 -3.23
N ILE A 332 -23.68 13.75 -2.92
CA ILE A 332 -24.27 15.07 -2.67
C ILE A 332 -25.02 15.58 -3.91
N CYS A 333 -24.45 15.42 -5.11
CA CYS A 333 -25.09 15.79 -6.36
C CYS A 333 -26.39 14.98 -6.60
N ILE A 334 -26.39 13.68 -6.34
CA ILE A 334 -27.58 12.81 -6.46
C ILE A 334 -28.67 13.24 -5.46
N LEU A 335 -28.28 13.51 -4.21
CA LEU A 335 -29.22 14.01 -3.20
C LEU A 335 -29.81 15.37 -3.58
N GLY A 336 -28.98 16.27 -4.13
CA GLY A 336 -29.44 17.55 -4.67
C GLY A 336 -30.44 17.39 -5.81
N LEU A 337 -30.17 16.51 -6.77
CA LEU A 337 -31.09 16.19 -7.86
C LEU A 337 -32.42 15.61 -7.35
N MET A 338 -32.36 14.69 -6.38
CA MET A 338 -33.58 14.15 -5.75
C MET A 338 -34.41 15.22 -5.06
N ALA A 339 -33.78 16.17 -4.36
CA ALA A 339 -34.45 17.28 -3.72
C ALA A 339 -35.16 18.19 -4.75
N VAL A 340 -34.51 18.46 -5.89
CA VAL A 340 -35.11 19.21 -7.00
C VAL A 340 -36.31 18.48 -7.59
N ILE A 341 -36.21 17.16 -7.80
CA ILE A 341 -37.31 16.32 -8.29
C ILE A 341 -38.51 16.36 -7.32
N VAL A 342 -38.23 16.20 -6.02
CA VAL A 342 -39.29 16.30 -5.00
C VAL A 342 -39.94 17.68 -4.99
N ALA A 343 -39.16 18.74 -5.06
CA ALA A 343 -39.68 20.10 -5.16
C ALA A 343 -40.55 20.32 -6.42
N ALA A 344 -40.13 19.78 -7.56
CA ALA A 344 -40.91 19.82 -8.81
C ALA A 344 -42.23 19.03 -8.67
N ILE A 345 -42.20 17.84 -8.06
CA ILE A 345 -43.43 17.05 -7.82
C ILE A 345 -44.40 17.82 -6.91
N VAL A 346 -43.88 18.41 -5.81
CA VAL A 346 -44.71 19.24 -4.90
C VAL A 346 -45.28 20.47 -5.62
N PHE A 347 -44.46 21.12 -6.45
CA PHE A 347 -44.93 22.28 -7.25
C PHE A 347 -46.04 21.88 -8.23
N VAL A 348 -45.85 20.79 -8.99
CA VAL A 348 -46.85 20.28 -9.94
C VAL A 348 -48.12 19.84 -9.20
N SER A 349 -47.98 19.16 -8.05
CA SER A 349 -49.10 18.74 -7.22
C SER A 349 -49.92 19.93 -6.71
N ARG A 350 -49.24 20.99 -6.20
CA ARG A 350 -49.90 22.24 -5.77
C ARG A 350 -50.61 22.95 -6.96
N LYS A 351 -49.99 22.97 -8.12
CA LYS A 351 -50.58 23.57 -9.33
C LYS A 351 -51.80 22.78 -9.83
N ASN A 352 -51.74 21.45 -9.80
CA ASN A 352 -52.87 20.59 -10.13
C ASN A 352 -54.02 20.73 -9.12
N HIS A 353 -53.71 20.89 -7.84
CA HIS A 353 -54.73 21.14 -6.82
C HIS A 353 -55.42 22.50 -7.02
N SER A 354 -54.63 23.56 -7.35
CA SER A 354 -55.15 24.89 -7.69
C SER A 354 -56.03 24.88 -8.98
N LEU A 355 -55.62 24.06 -9.98
CA LEU A 355 -56.39 23.89 -11.22
C LEU A 355 -57.74 23.21 -10.93
N LYS A 356 -57.78 22.16 -10.12
CA LYS A 356 -59.02 21.48 -9.70
C LYS A 356 -59.96 22.39 -8.93
N LEU A 357 -59.43 23.29 -8.08
CA LEU A 357 -60.23 24.29 -7.39
C LEU A 357 -60.87 25.29 -8.36
N LYS A 358 -60.08 25.78 -9.36
CA LYS A 358 -60.58 26.68 -10.42
C LYS A 358 -61.60 25.99 -11.34
N GLU A 359 -61.42 24.73 -11.63
CA GLU A 359 -62.33 23.90 -12.41
C GLU A 359 -63.70 23.79 -11.72
N LYS A 360 -63.68 23.55 -10.37
CA LYS A 360 -64.89 23.57 -9.56
C LYS A 360 -65.56 24.94 -9.47
N GLU A 361 -64.77 26.04 -9.35
CA GLU A 361 -65.29 27.39 -9.40
C GLU A 361 -65.93 27.71 -10.77
N LEU A 362 -65.33 27.23 -11.87
CA LEU A 362 -65.84 27.40 -13.21
C LEU A 362 -67.13 26.61 -13.43
N GLU A 363 -67.28 25.39 -12.88
CA GLU A 363 -68.51 24.60 -12.91
C GLU A 363 -69.64 25.30 -12.15
N THR A 364 -69.37 25.81 -10.93
CA THR A 364 -70.38 26.56 -10.17
C THR A 364 -70.77 27.86 -10.84
N LEU A 365 -69.84 28.56 -11.48
CA LEU A 365 -70.11 29.81 -12.23
C LEU A 365 -70.92 29.50 -13.49
N THR A 366 -70.65 28.39 -14.19
CA THR A 366 -71.43 28.00 -15.39
C THR A 366 -72.87 27.58 -15.03
N GLU A 367 -73.02 26.90 -13.86
CA GLU A 367 -74.39 26.63 -13.38
C GLU A 367 -75.16 27.89 -13.00
N GLN A 368 -74.50 28.86 -12.32
CA GLN A 368 -75.13 30.18 -12.02
C GLN A 368 -75.44 30.97 -13.29
N LEU A 369 -74.52 31.03 -14.27
CA LEU A 369 -74.76 31.69 -15.53
C LEU A 369 -75.91 31.07 -16.33
N SER A 370 -76.10 29.74 -16.22
CA SER A 370 -77.21 29.00 -16.84
C SER A 370 -78.53 29.32 -16.17
N ALA A 371 -78.52 29.50 -14.84
CA ALA A 371 -79.74 29.95 -14.11
C ALA A 371 -80.08 31.39 -14.39
N ASP A 372 -79.11 32.30 -14.41
CA ASP A 372 -79.28 33.73 -14.74
C ASP A 372 -79.79 33.97 -16.19
N ASN A 373 -79.22 33.23 -17.16
CA ASN A 373 -79.67 33.28 -18.55
C ASN A 373 -81.15 32.84 -18.72
N LYS A 374 -81.62 31.95 -17.87
CA LYS A 374 -83.04 31.58 -17.85
C LYS A 374 -83.94 32.70 -17.29
N GLN A 375 -83.42 33.42 -16.31
CA GLN A 375 -84.10 34.55 -15.71
C GLN A 375 -84.09 35.78 -16.68
N HIS A 376 -82.93 36.10 -17.28
CA HIS A 376 -82.77 37.19 -18.23
C HIS A 376 -83.60 37.02 -19.52
N LYS A 377 -83.91 35.79 -19.94
CA LYS A 377 -84.84 35.55 -21.08
C LYS A 377 -86.25 35.92 -20.77
N LYS A 378 -86.68 35.92 -19.49
CA LYS A 378 -88.02 36.40 -19.08
C LYS A 378 -88.07 37.88 -18.94
N ASP A 379 -87.01 38.55 -18.52
CA ASP A 379 -86.94 40.00 -18.29
C ASP A 379 -86.70 40.76 -19.58
N ASN A 380 -86.00 40.19 -20.57
CA ASN A 380 -85.77 40.82 -21.89
C ASN A 380 -87.02 40.99 -22.72
N LYS A 381 -88.08 40.28 -22.43
CA LYS A 381 -89.33 40.45 -23.14
C LYS A 381 -90.17 41.65 -22.65
N ALA A 382 -89.92 42.06 -21.38
CA ALA A 382 -90.53 43.25 -20.78
C ALA A 382 -89.75 44.57 -21.04
N LEU A 383 -88.43 44.43 -21.31
CA LEU A 383 -87.54 45.57 -21.57
C LEU A 383 -87.55 46.01 -23.05
N GLN A 384 -88.01 45.21 -23.98
CA GLN A 384 -87.99 45.51 -25.40
C GLN A 384 -89.05 46.59 -25.77
N ASP A 385 -90.15 46.71 -25.01
CA ASP A 385 -91.20 47.72 -25.21
C ASP A 385 -90.84 49.06 -24.58
N SER A 386 -89.79 49.18 -23.73
CA SER A 386 -89.35 50.41 -23.07
C SER A 386 -88.05 51.00 -23.69
N ASN A 387 -87.36 50.24 -24.55
CA ASN A 387 -86.05 50.65 -25.08
C ASN A 387 -86.09 51.54 -26.36
N ASP A 388 -87.20 51.53 -27.08
CA ASP A 388 -87.30 52.34 -28.29
C ASP A 388 -87.41 53.88 -28.02
N ALA A 389 -87.76 54.27 -26.78
CA ALA A 389 -87.83 55.67 -26.34
C ALA A 389 -86.48 56.22 -25.77
N LEU A 390 -85.58 55.38 -25.36
CA LEU A 390 -84.29 55.75 -24.72
C LEU A 390 -83.10 55.74 -25.70
N GLN A 391 -83.28 55.17 -26.87
CA GLN A 391 -82.15 54.89 -27.78
C GLN A 391 -81.61 56.20 -28.45
N ASN A 392 -82.44 57.24 -28.62
CA ASN A 392 -82.03 58.49 -29.24
C ASN A 392 -81.25 59.45 -28.30
N SER A 393 -81.31 59.23 -26.97
CA SER A 393 -80.57 60.09 -26.02
C SER A 393 -79.26 59.53 -25.56
N ASN A 394 -78.99 58.22 -25.82
CA ASN A 394 -77.83 57.49 -25.31
C ASN A 394 -76.64 57.49 -26.29
N ASP A 395 -76.85 57.80 -27.55
CA ASP A 395 -75.78 57.71 -28.54
C ASP A 395 -74.74 58.85 -28.43
N GLU A 396 -75.18 60.00 -27.95
CA GLU A 396 -74.28 61.14 -27.68
C GLU A 396 -73.43 60.98 -26.40
N LEU A 397 -73.98 60.34 -25.38
CA LEU A 397 -73.24 60.04 -24.13
C LEU A 397 -72.25 58.85 -24.26
N LYS A 398 -72.52 58.00 -25.21
CA LYS A 398 -71.70 56.78 -25.42
C LYS A 398 -70.36 57.11 -26.10
N TYR A 399 -70.33 58.10 -26.92
CA TYR A 399 -69.09 58.51 -27.60
C TYR A 399 -68.10 59.14 -26.63
N ASN A 400 -68.49 59.98 -25.72
CA ASN A 400 -67.63 60.66 -24.76
C ASN A 400 -67.17 59.73 -23.63
N ASN A 401 -67.93 58.65 -23.28
CA ASN A 401 -67.54 57.68 -22.24
C ASN A 401 -66.56 56.60 -22.72
N ASN A 402 -66.56 56.34 -24.04
CA ASN A 402 -65.61 55.36 -24.59
C ASN A 402 -64.16 55.89 -24.66
N GLU A 403 -64.01 57.18 -24.92
CA GLU A 403 -62.69 57.83 -24.94
C GLU A 403 -62.07 57.91 -23.53
N LEU A 404 -62.84 58.20 -22.50
CA LEU A 404 -62.41 58.21 -21.10
C LEU A 404 -62.09 56.78 -20.54
N LYS A 405 -62.81 55.79 -21.04
CA LYS A 405 -62.64 54.41 -20.63
C LYS A 405 -61.35 53.76 -21.23
N TYR A 406 -61.03 54.16 -22.44
CA TYR A 406 -59.84 53.75 -23.11
C TYR A 406 -58.61 54.30 -22.39
N ASN A 407 -58.53 55.55 -22.07
CA ASN A 407 -57.40 56.18 -21.37
C ASN A 407 -57.24 55.68 -19.91
N ASN A 408 -58.31 55.33 -19.20
CA ASN A 408 -58.26 54.75 -17.86
C ASN A 408 -57.80 53.30 -17.86
N ASN A 409 -58.08 52.56 -18.92
CA ASN A 409 -57.60 51.16 -19.02
C ASN A 409 -56.11 51.11 -19.35
N GLU A 410 -55.55 51.97 -20.17
CA GLU A 410 -54.11 52.05 -20.39
C GLU A 410 -53.33 52.43 -19.13
N LEU A 411 -53.80 53.40 -18.35
CA LEU A 411 -53.22 53.80 -17.08
C LEU A 411 -53.28 52.68 -16.04
N LYS A 412 -54.32 51.87 -16.04
CA LYS A 412 -54.50 50.74 -15.11
C LYS A 412 -53.59 49.57 -15.47
N ASN A 413 -53.40 49.31 -16.77
CA ASN A 413 -52.51 48.32 -17.27
C ASN A 413 -51.03 48.68 -16.95
N PHE A 414 -50.64 49.92 -17.17
CA PHE A 414 -49.31 50.43 -16.87
C PHE A 414 -49.00 50.36 -15.35
N ASN A 415 -49.99 50.71 -14.49
CA ASN A 415 -49.82 50.56 -13.03
C ASN A 415 -49.72 49.08 -12.55
N ASN A 416 -50.40 48.19 -13.25
CA ASN A 416 -50.30 46.78 -12.92
C ASN A 416 -48.93 46.16 -13.30
N GLU A 417 -48.42 46.54 -14.51
CA GLU A 417 -47.07 46.13 -14.95
C GLU A 417 -45.96 46.66 -14.02
N LEU A 418 -46.08 47.92 -13.55
CA LEU A 418 -45.15 48.50 -12.57
C LEU A 418 -45.19 47.77 -11.20
N LYS A 419 -46.38 47.34 -10.81
CA LYS A 419 -46.60 46.64 -9.54
C LYS A 419 -46.04 45.21 -9.57
N ASP A 420 -46.20 44.55 -10.71
CA ASP A 420 -45.67 43.20 -10.92
C ASP A 420 -44.14 43.21 -11.08
N SER A 421 -43.58 44.22 -11.75
CA SER A 421 -42.15 44.44 -11.87
C SER A 421 -41.49 44.75 -10.51
N ASN A 422 -42.11 45.56 -9.67
CA ASN A 422 -41.63 45.86 -8.31
C ASN A 422 -41.73 44.65 -7.39
N LYS A 423 -42.72 43.78 -7.61
CA LYS A 423 -42.85 42.53 -6.85
C LYS A 423 -41.76 41.55 -7.24
N ALA A 424 -41.50 41.37 -8.54
CA ALA A 424 -40.43 40.51 -9.05
C ALA A 424 -39.02 40.94 -8.57
N LEU A 425 -38.76 42.25 -8.52
CA LEU A 425 -37.52 42.83 -7.97
C LEU A 425 -37.35 42.54 -6.46
N LYS A 426 -38.46 42.58 -5.72
CA LYS A 426 -38.45 42.30 -4.28
C LYS A 426 -38.21 40.81 -3.97
N ASP A 427 -38.80 39.95 -4.78
CA ASP A 427 -38.64 38.50 -4.65
C ASP A 427 -37.22 38.07 -5.05
N SER A 428 -36.64 38.62 -6.11
CA SER A 428 -35.25 38.39 -6.52
C SER A 428 -34.22 38.90 -5.48
N ASN A 429 -34.50 40.02 -4.82
CA ASN A 429 -33.65 40.52 -3.73
C ASN A 429 -33.70 39.62 -2.47
N ASN A 430 -34.83 38.98 -2.19
CA ASN A 430 -34.95 38.05 -1.11
C ASN A 430 -34.20 36.74 -1.40
N GLU A 431 -34.30 36.22 -2.64
CA GLU A 431 -33.54 35.04 -3.08
C GLU A 431 -32.02 35.26 -3.04
N LEU A 432 -31.55 36.45 -3.44
CA LEU A 432 -30.14 36.84 -3.32
C LEU A 432 -29.66 36.90 -1.87
N LYS A 433 -30.51 37.34 -0.97
CA LYS A 433 -30.19 37.43 0.47
C LYS A 433 -30.11 36.06 1.12
N ASP A 434 -30.99 35.13 0.76
CA ASP A 434 -31.00 33.76 1.26
C ASP A 434 -29.84 32.95 0.67
N SER A 435 -29.50 33.17 -0.61
CA SER A 435 -28.34 32.56 -1.25
C SER A 435 -27.02 33.02 -0.62
N ASN A 436 -26.89 34.32 -0.31
CA ASN A 436 -25.70 34.85 0.37
C ASN A 436 -25.56 34.31 1.80
N LYS A 437 -26.66 34.05 2.50
CA LYS A 437 -26.64 33.45 3.83
C LYS A 437 -26.20 31.99 3.76
N ALA A 438 -26.75 31.22 2.78
CA ALA A 438 -26.36 29.82 2.59
C ALA A 438 -24.88 29.68 2.20
N LEU A 439 -24.32 30.58 1.37
CA LEU A 439 -22.92 30.63 1.02
C LEU A 439 -22.01 30.91 2.24
N LYS A 440 -22.44 31.76 3.15
CA LYS A 440 -21.71 32.11 4.35
C LYS A 440 -21.68 30.94 5.33
N ASP A 441 -22.78 30.23 5.48
CA ASP A 441 -22.89 29.04 6.34
C ASP A 441 -22.08 27.87 5.78
N SER A 442 -22.09 27.68 4.45
CA SER A 442 -21.27 26.67 3.77
C SER A 442 -19.77 26.94 3.88
N ASN A 443 -19.34 28.20 3.73
CA ASN A 443 -17.94 28.58 3.91
C ASN A 443 -17.44 28.36 5.36
N LYS A 444 -18.31 28.60 6.32
CA LYS A 444 -17.97 28.33 7.74
C LYS A 444 -17.82 26.83 7.99
N ALA A 445 -18.72 26.00 7.47
CA ALA A 445 -18.65 24.55 7.60
C ALA A 445 -17.40 23.96 6.93
N LEU A 446 -17.00 24.51 5.76
CA LEU A 446 -15.77 24.14 5.06
C LEU A 446 -14.51 24.52 5.87
N GLN A 447 -14.53 25.65 6.55
CA GLN A 447 -13.42 26.13 7.37
C GLN A 447 -13.24 25.25 8.61
N ASP A 448 -14.34 24.92 9.29
CA ASP A 448 -14.35 24.03 10.47
C ASP A 448 -13.85 22.61 10.08
N SER A 449 -14.28 22.07 8.93
CA SER A 449 -13.84 20.77 8.41
C SER A 449 -12.35 20.77 8.03
N ASN A 450 -11.83 21.86 7.47
CA ASN A 450 -10.43 22.00 7.08
C ASN A 450 -9.50 22.07 8.31
N ASP A 451 -9.96 22.72 9.36
CA ASP A 451 -9.20 22.82 10.62
C ASP A 451 -9.16 21.46 11.35
N GLU A 452 -10.26 20.72 11.33
CA GLU A 452 -10.31 19.34 11.87
C GLU A 452 -9.39 18.38 11.08
N PHE A 453 -9.36 18.51 9.76
CA PHE A 453 -8.48 17.72 8.88
C PHE A 453 -7.00 18.04 9.14
N LYS A 454 -6.67 19.30 9.32
CA LYS A 454 -5.32 19.77 9.62
C LYS A 454 -4.84 19.25 10.99
N TYR A 455 -5.71 19.29 11.98
CA TYR A 455 -5.43 18.73 13.32
C TYR A 455 -5.18 17.22 13.26
N THR A 456 -6.00 16.47 12.51
CA THR A 456 -5.87 15.02 12.37
C THR A 456 -4.58 14.63 11.64
N ASN A 457 -4.19 15.37 10.59
CA ASN A 457 -2.93 15.13 9.88
C ASN A 457 -1.70 15.42 10.76
N THR A 458 -1.72 16.52 11.50
CA THR A 458 -0.61 16.83 12.41
C THR A 458 -0.44 15.75 13.50
N LYS A 459 -1.54 15.19 13.98
CA LYS A 459 -1.51 14.10 14.96
C LYS A 459 -0.94 12.81 14.36
N ARG A 460 -1.29 12.48 13.10
CA ARG A 460 -0.72 11.33 12.37
C ARG A 460 0.78 11.48 12.09
N GLU A 461 1.22 12.66 11.70
CA GLU A 461 2.65 12.97 11.49
C GLU A 461 3.44 12.85 12.79
N SER A 462 2.90 13.37 13.88
CA SER A 462 3.52 13.24 15.22
C SER A 462 3.65 11.77 15.64
N MET A 463 2.63 10.96 15.34
CA MET A 463 2.64 9.53 15.62
C MET A 463 3.69 8.78 14.78
N ALA A 464 3.78 9.10 13.49
CA ALA A 464 4.79 8.52 12.59
C ALA A 464 6.21 8.90 13.03
N ASN A 465 6.44 10.16 13.37
CA ASN A 465 7.73 10.65 13.86
C ASN A 465 8.14 9.99 15.18
N ALA A 466 7.19 9.84 16.12
CA ALA A 466 7.43 9.14 17.38
C ALA A 466 7.83 7.68 17.17
N PHE A 467 7.15 6.98 16.24
CA PHE A 467 7.49 5.60 15.90
C PHE A 467 8.86 5.48 15.24
N ILE A 468 9.20 6.38 14.31
CA ILE A 468 10.51 6.43 13.65
C ILE A 468 11.62 6.68 14.68
N MET A 469 11.40 7.57 15.65
CA MET A 469 12.36 7.83 16.73
C MET A 469 12.58 6.61 17.63
N LEU A 470 11.52 5.88 17.97
CA LEU A 470 11.65 4.60 18.70
C LEU A 470 12.45 3.56 17.92
N CYS A 471 12.19 3.42 16.63
CA CYS A 471 12.94 2.52 15.76
C CYS A 471 14.42 2.93 15.67
N TYR A 472 14.71 4.22 15.50
CA TYR A 472 16.06 4.76 15.44
C TYR A 472 16.84 4.45 16.73
N GLN A 473 16.27 4.72 17.88
CA GLN A 473 16.89 4.45 19.18
C GLN A 473 17.15 2.95 19.38
N TYR A 474 16.25 2.10 18.92
CA TYR A 474 16.43 0.65 18.99
C TYR A 474 17.59 0.18 18.09
N ILE A 475 17.70 0.73 16.88
CA ILE A 475 18.79 0.42 15.93
C ILE A 475 20.14 0.90 16.48
N GLU A 476 20.22 2.13 16.99
CA GLU A 476 21.42 2.70 17.59
C GLU A 476 21.89 1.87 18.79
N ARG A 477 20.94 1.40 19.58
CA ARG A 477 21.21 0.51 20.72
C ARG A 477 21.77 -0.85 20.28
N LEU A 478 21.18 -1.49 19.27
CA LEU A 478 21.70 -2.73 18.71
C LEU A 478 23.13 -2.55 18.17
N ASP A 479 23.41 -1.43 17.51
CA ASP A 479 24.76 -1.13 16.99
C ASP A 479 25.75 -0.90 18.14
N SER A 480 25.34 -0.23 19.20
CA SER A 480 26.14 -0.01 20.42
C SER A 480 26.46 -1.33 21.14
N GLN A 481 25.47 -2.20 21.27
CA GLN A 481 25.67 -3.55 21.83
C GLN A 481 26.61 -4.38 20.95
N ARG A 482 26.43 -4.34 19.62
CA ARG A 482 27.34 -5.00 18.68
C ARG A 482 28.78 -4.50 18.81
N LYS A 483 28.98 -3.19 18.89
CA LYS A 483 30.30 -2.58 19.08
C LYS A 483 30.94 -3.00 20.41
N LEU A 484 30.15 -3.08 21.48
CA LEU A 484 30.60 -3.54 22.78
C LEU A 484 31.05 -5.01 22.72
N VAL A 485 30.23 -5.88 22.14
CA VAL A 485 30.53 -7.31 21.97
C VAL A 485 31.83 -7.50 21.17
N ILE A 486 31.96 -6.84 20.02
CA ILE A 486 33.16 -6.89 19.17
C ILE A 486 34.40 -6.43 19.95
N ARG A 487 34.29 -5.31 20.68
CA ARG A 487 35.41 -4.75 21.48
C ARG A 487 35.86 -5.73 22.57
N LYS A 488 34.91 -6.34 23.29
CA LYS A 488 35.20 -7.30 24.37
C LYS A 488 35.79 -8.60 23.82
N ILE A 489 35.30 -9.08 22.68
CA ILE A 489 35.87 -10.25 22.01
C ILE A 489 37.31 -9.99 21.55
N LYS A 490 37.54 -8.82 20.91
CA LYS A 490 38.90 -8.42 20.45
C LYS A 490 39.88 -8.24 21.60
N ALA A 491 39.39 -7.87 22.78
CA ALA A 491 40.19 -7.72 23.98
C ALA A 491 40.41 -9.05 24.77
N ASN A 492 39.97 -10.19 24.24
CA ASN A 492 39.99 -11.52 24.90
C ASN A 492 39.26 -11.52 26.27
N GLN A 493 38.26 -10.68 26.48
CA GLN A 493 37.50 -10.54 27.71
C GLN A 493 36.14 -11.27 27.64
N GLN A 494 36.15 -12.54 27.22
CA GLN A 494 34.93 -13.32 26.99
C GLN A 494 34.14 -13.61 28.28
N ASN A 495 34.85 -13.87 29.39
CA ASN A 495 34.20 -14.14 30.67
C ASN A 495 33.50 -12.88 31.23
N GLU A 496 34.12 -11.72 31.05
CA GLU A 496 33.55 -10.45 31.46
C GLU A 496 32.33 -10.10 30.56
N LEU A 497 32.41 -10.38 29.26
CA LEU A 497 31.28 -10.23 28.34
C LEU A 497 30.12 -11.15 28.77
N LEU A 498 30.40 -12.39 29.12
CA LEU A 498 29.38 -13.34 29.56
C LEU A 498 28.70 -12.86 30.86
N SER A 499 29.48 -12.37 31.82
CA SER A 499 28.94 -11.81 33.08
C SER A 499 28.11 -10.55 32.84
N MET A 500 28.49 -9.70 31.88
CA MET A 500 27.75 -8.51 31.49
C MET A 500 26.45 -8.84 30.77
N LEU A 501 26.42 -9.85 29.90
CA LEU A 501 25.23 -10.28 29.17
C LEU A 501 24.25 -11.08 30.04
N SER A 502 24.77 -11.77 31.09
CA SER A 502 23.93 -12.54 32.04
C SER A 502 23.45 -11.74 33.25
N SER A 503 23.88 -10.48 33.42
CA SER A 503 23.48 -9.66 34.57
C SER A 503 22.02 -9.17 34.44
N SER A 504 21.15 -9.65 35.33
CA SER A 504 19.72 -9.28 35.39
C SER A 504 19.48 -7.78 35.71
N LYS A 505 20.39 -7.10 36.39
CA LYS A 505 20.30 -5.67 36.71
C LYS A 505 20.29 -4.79 35.46
N ARG A 506 21.13 -5.09 34.48
CA ARG A 506 21.24 -4.29 33.25
C ARG A 506 20.01 -4.46 32.35
N SER A 507 19.43 -5.66 32.35
CA SER A 507 18.16 -5.93 31.65
C SER A 507 16.98 -5.16 32.27
N ALA A 508 16.97 -4.98 33.58
CA ALA A 508 15.93 -4.24 34.30
C ALA A 508 16.01 -2.72 34.03
N GLU A 509 17.20 -2.10 34.12
CA GLU A 509 17.42 -0.68 33.82
C GLU A 509 17.10 -0.35 32.35
N GLU A 510 17.45 -1.26 31.47
CA GLU A 510 17.20 -1.14 30.04
C GLU A 510 15.70 -1.21 29.71
N SER A 511 14.96 -2.08 30.35
CA SER A 511 13.50 -2.16 30.22
C SER A 511 12.81 -0.91 30.77
N GLN A 512 13.30 -0.39 31.89
CA GLN A 512 12.73 0.80 32.51
C GLN A 512 12.88 2.06 31.64
N ASN A 513 14.05 2.23 30.99
CA ASN A 513 14.25 3.33 30.05
C ASN A 513 13.33 3.23 28.81
N PHE A 514 13.12 2.02 28.28
CA PHE A 514 12.18 1.81 27.19
C PHE A 514 10.75 2.17 27.61
N PHE A 515 10.34 1.74 28.81
CA PHE A 515 8.99 2.01 29.29
C PHE A 515 8.76 3.50 29.55
N SER A 516 9.72 4.22 30.13
CA SER A 516 9.61 5.66 30.34
C SER A 516 9.46 6.43 29.01
N GLN A 517 10.17 6.02 27.97
CA GLN A 517 10.04 6.63 26.65
C GLN A 517 8.71 6.27 25.98
N PHE A 518 8.30 5.02 26.03
CA PHE A 518 7.00 4.59 25.54
C PHE A 518 5.87 5.37 26.21
N ASP A 519 5.89 5.48 27.52
CA ASP A 519 4.88 6.17 28.29
C ASP A 519 4.77 7.65 27.90
N LYS A 520 5.91 8.35 27.78
CA LYS A 520 5.96 9.76 27.35
C LYS A 520 5.36 9.95 25.95
N ILE A 521 5.75 9.12 25.01
CA ILE A 521 5.24 9.18 23.63
C ILE A 521 3.75 8.86 23.60
N PHE A 522 3.35 7.80 24.28
CA PHE A 522 1.95 7.37 24.29
C PHE A 522 1.04 8.42 24.92
N LEU A 523 1.42 8.97 26.08
CA LEU A 523 0.63 10.01 26.76
C LEU A 523 0.64 11.35 26.01
N SER A 524 1.68 11.66 25.24
CA SER A 524 1.67 12.85 24.38
C SER A 524 0.71 12.69 23.18
N LEU A 525 0.55 11.47 22.67
CA LEU A 525 -0.37 11.15 21.57
C LEU A 525 -1.82 11.00 22.05
N TYR A 526 -1.98 10.49 23.26
CA TYR A 526 -3.28 10.20 23.87
C TYR A 526 -3.39 10.81 25.28
N PRO A 527 -3.42 12.16 25.41
CA PRO A 527 -3.39 12.82 26.74
C PRO A 527 -4.61 12.50 27.61
N SER A 528 -5.75 12.20 26.99
CA SER A 528 -6.99 11.83 27.69
C SER A 528 -7.12 10.34 28.02
N PHE A 529 -6.16 9.50 27.59
CA PHE A 529 -6.27 8.05 27.67
C PHE A 529 -6.62 7.51 29.06
N VAL A 530 -5.89 7.93 30.08
CA VAL A 530 -6.12 7.45 31.46
C VAL A 530 -7.48 7.89 31.97
N LYS A 531 -7.88 9.12 31.66
CA LYS A 531 -9.20 9.66 32.04
C LYS A 531 -10.31 8.87 31.35
N GLU A 532 -10.19 8.63 30.07
CA GLU A 532 -11.18 7.87 29.29
C GLU A 532 -11.20 6.38 29.68
N LEU A 533 -10.04 5.76 29.93
CA LEU A 533 -9.99 4.40 30.44
C LEU A 533 -10.74 4.27 31.77
N ASN A 534 -10.55 5.23 32.67
CA ASN A 534 -11.23 5.22 33.97
C ASN A 534 -12.76 5.37 33.86
N THR A 535 -13.30 5.88 32.75
CA THR A 535 -14.74 5.85 32.50
C THR A 535 -15.27 4.47 32.16
N LEU A 536 -14.41 3.54 31.73
CA LEU A 536 -14.75 2.14 31.47
C LEU A 536 -14.66 1.26 32.72
N LEU A 537 -14.01 1.74 33.77
CA LEU A 537 -13.77 1.01 35.02
C LEU A 537 -14.75 1.42 36.13
N MET A 538 -15.03 0.51 37.05
CA MET A 538 -15.82 0.82 38.24
C MET A 538 -15.13 1.89 39.08
N PRO A 539 -15.85 2.77 39.77
CA PRO A 539 -15.28 3.90 40.53
C PRO A 539 -14.19 3.49 41.55
N GLU A 540 -14.36 2.34 42.20
CA GLU A 540 -13.41 1.77 43.16
C GLU A 540 -12.18 1.12 42.52
N ALA A 541 -12.18 0.91 41.22
CA ALA A 541 -11.12 0.24 40.47
C ALA A 541 -10.36 1.17 39.51
N GLN A 542 -10.57 2.47 39.61
CA GLN A 542 -9.88 3.45 38.76
C GLN A 542 -8.37 3.46 39.02
N ILE A 543 -7.61 3.58 37.93
CA ILE A 543 -6.15 3.48 37.93
C ILE A 543 -5.55 4.86 37.64
N GLN A 544 -4.55 5.26 38.40
CA GLN A 544 -3.81 6.51 38.16
C GLN A 544 -2.38 6.20 37.65
N PRO A 545 -1.77 7.07 36.87
CA PRO A 545 -0.35 7.02 36.57
C PRO A 545 0.50 7.11 37.84
N THR A 546 1.79 6.79 37.75
CA THR A 546 2.75 6.99 38.82
C THR A 546 2.95 8.50 39.13
N GLU A 547 3.57 8.82 40.25
CA GLU A 547 3.87 10.21 40.65
C GLU A 547 4.70 10.97 39.58
N ASN A 548 5.49 10.25 38.78
CA ASN A 548 6.26 10.80 37.66
C ASN A 548 5.47 10.88 36.33
N ASN A 549 4.15 10.71 36.37
CA ASN A 549 3.29 10.66 35.18
C ASN A 549 3.67 9.54 34.18
N GLU A 550 4.18 8.42 34.69
CA GLU A 550 4.45 7.21 33.92
C GLU A 550 3.30 6.22 34.06
N LEU A 551 3.09 5.40 33.03
CA LEU A 551 2.05 4.38 33.05
C LEU A 551 2.44 3.23 34.00
N THR A 552 1.50 2.80 34.83
CA THR A 552 1.66 1.55 35.59
C THR A 552 1.71 0.34 34.66
N PRO A 553 2.21 -0.82 35.08
CA PRO A 553 2.19 -2.05 34.26
C PRO A 553 0.81 -2.36 33.69
N THR A 554 -0.24 -2.19 34.49
CA THR A 554 -1.63 -2.40 34.06
C THR A 554 -2.05 -1.38 33.00
N LEU A 555 -1.68 -0.12 33.16
CA LEU A 555 -1.94 0.93 32.16
C LEU A 555 -1.17 0.71 30.86
N ARG A 556 0.07 0.19 30.92
CA ARG A 556 0.85 -0.18 29.71
C ARG A 556 0.19 -1.32 28.95
N VAL A 557 -0.35 -2.32 29.64
CA VAL A 557 -1.13 -3.40 28.99
C VAL A 557 -2.36 -2.81 28.29
N ALA A 558 -3.11 -1.95 28.96
CA ALA A 558 -4.25 -1.26 28.36
C ALA A 558 -3.85 -0.38 27.16
N ALA A 559 -2.72 0.33 27.26
CA ALA A 559 -2.18 1.16 26.17
C ALA A 559 -1.82 0.33 24.93
N LEU A 560 -1.20 -0.83 25.11
CA LEU A 560 -0.87 -1.74 24.00
C LEU A 560 -2.12 -2.32 23.34
N ILE A 561 -3.14 -2.68 24.11
CA ILE A 561 -4.44 -3.13 23.57
C ILE A 561 -5.10 -1.98 22.78
N ARG A 562 -5.05 -0.74 23.28
CA ARG A 562 -5.53 0.46 22.57
C ARG A 562 -4.82 0.66 21.22
N LEU A 563 -3.53 0.34 21.14
CA LEU A 563 -2.75 0.39 19.89
C LEU A 563 -3.00 -0.82 18.96
N GLY A 564 -3.95 -1.70 19.29
CA GLY A 564 -4.32 -2.86 18.49
C GLY A 564 -3.47 -4.11 18.74
N ILE A 565 -2.58 -4.10 19.73
CA ILE A 565 -1.78 -5.27 20.10
C ILE A 565 -2.56 -6.09 21.13
N THR A 566 -3.33 -7.08 20.67
CA THR A 566 -4.26 -7.85 21.52
C THR A 566 -3.74 -9.21 21.95
N GLU A 567 -2.68 -9.74 21.31
CA GLU A 567 -2.12 -11.05 21.63
C GLU A 567 -1.27 -10.99 22.93
N SER A 568 -1.67 -11.72 23.95
CA SER A 568 -0.97 -11.74 25.26
C SER A 568 0.52 -12.12 25.15
N ALA A 569 0.87 -12.99 24.20
CA ALA A 569 2.27 -13.37 23.95
C ALA A 569 3.11 -12.21 23.39
N LYS A 570 2.54 -11.39 22.51
CA LYS A 570 3.20 -10.19 21.96
C LYS A 570 3.35 -9.11 23.05
N ILE A 571 2.31 -8.86 23.82
CA ILE A 571 2.35 -7.93 24.95
C ILE A 571 3.41 -8.37 25.98
N ALA A 572 3.47 -9.66 26.29
CA ALA A 572 4.45 -10.24 27.19
C ALA A 572 5.90 -10.00 26.71
N GLY A 573 6.14 -10.22 25.41
CA GLY A 573 7.43 -9.94 24.76
C GLY A 573 7.82 -8.47 24.81
N ILE A 574 6.89 -7.55 24.56
CA ILE A 574 7.13 -6.10 24.59
C ILE A 574 7.44 -5.61 26.01
N LEU A 575 6.65 -6.06 26.98
CA LEU A 575 6.78 -5.64 28.38
C LEU A 575 7.80 -6.45 29.20
N SER A 576 8.42 -7.45 28.61
CA SER A 576 9.36 -8.38 29.28
C SER A 576 8.73 -9.09 30.49
N TYR A 577 7.45 -9.42 30.40
CA TYR A 577 6.71 -10.20 31.39
C TYR A 577 6.41 -11.62 30.90
N SER A 578 6.00 -12.51 31.81
CA SER A 578 5.48 -13.81 31.43
C SER A 578 4.09 -13.67 30.79
N PRO A 579 3.70 -14.53 29.85
CA PRO A 579 2.34 -14.53 29.30
C PRO A 579 1.26 -14.66 30.39
N GLN A 580 1.55 -15.40 31.47
CA GLN A 580 0.65 -15.52 32.61
C GLN A 580 0.47 -14.21 33.36
N THR A 581 1.53 -13.42 33.51
CA THR A 581 1.47 -12.09 34.11
C THR A 581 0.58 -11.15 33.31
N ILE A 582 0.69 -11.18 31.98
CA ILE A 582 -0.17 -10.37 31.09
C ILE A 582 -1.62 -10.83 31.18
N TYR A 583 -1.84 -12.13 31.22
CA TYR A 583 -3.19 -12.68 31.42
C TYR A 583 -3.82 -12.17 32.71
N ASN A 584 -3.07 -12.14 33.81
CA ASN A 584 -3.54 -11.64 35.09
C ASN A 584 -3.91 -10.14 35.02
N TYR A 585 -3.07 -9.28 34.40
CA TYR A 585 -3.38 -7.86 34.21
C TYR A 585 -4.64 -7.65 33.36
N ARG A 586 -4.81 -8.41 32.28
CA ARG A 586 -6.00 -8.33 31.43
C ARG A 586 -7.26 -8.80 32.18
N SER A 587 -7.15 -9.89 32.92
CA SER A 587 -8.24 -10.42 33.73
C SER A 587 -8.67 -9.40 34.81
N THR A 588 -7.70 -8.76 35.47
CA THR A 588 -7.96 -7.71 36.45
C THR A 588 -8.68 -6.54 35.80
N LEU A 589 -8.19 -6.01 34.67
CA LEU A 589 -8.83 -4.92 33.95
C LEU A 589 -10.27 -5.27 33.53
N LYS A 590 -10.45 -6.45 32.94
CA LYS A 590 -11.75 -6.92 32.50
C LYS A 590 -12.73 -7.09 33.67
N ASN A 591 -12.27 -7.65 34.80
CA ASN A 591 -13.09 -7.84 35.98
C ASN A 591 -13.50 -6.52 36.64
N SER A 592 -12.66 -5.50 36.52
CA SER A 592 -12.88 -4.14 37.03
C SER A 592 -13.69 -3.26 36.09
N ALA A 593 -14.05 -3.74 34.91
CA ALA A 593 -14.80 -2.97 33.92
C ALA A 593 -16.30 -2.95 34.23
N ILE A 594 -16.94 -1.83 33.90
CA ILE A 594 -18.41 -1.65 33.99
C ILE A 594 -19.10 -2.61 33.01
N ASP A 595 -18.61 -2.68 31.76
CA ASP A 595 -19.03 -3.65 30.74
C ASP A 595 -17.89 -4.64 30.50
N LYS A 596 -18.02 -5.82 31.12
CA LYS A 596 -16.98 -6.86 31.05
C LYS A 596 -16.94 -7.58 29.69
N GLU A 597 -18.06 -7.66 28.99
CA GLU A 597 -18.15 -8.37 27.71
C GLU A 597 -17.42 -7.60 26.58
N HIS A 598 -17.67 -6.30 26.47
CA HIS A 598 -17.14 -5.46 25.41
C HIS A 598 -15.95 -4.60 25.85
N PHE A 599 -15.34 -4.88 27.00
CA PHE A 599 -14.27 -4.05 27.57
C PHE A 599 -13.11 -3.82 26.60
N GLU A 600 -12.57 -4.87 25.99
CA GLU A 600 -11.42 -4.72 25.09
C GLU A 600 -11.78 -3.99 23.78
N GLU A 601 -12.99 -4.17 23.27
CA GLU A 601 -13.48 -3.42 22.09
C GLU A 601 -13.65 -1.94 22.43
N ASN A 602 -14.21 -1.64 23.60
CA ASN A 602 -14.36 -0.26 24.08
C ASN A 602 -13.00 0.38 24.36
N LEU A 603 -12.07 -0.38 24.90
CA LEU A 603 -10.70 0.06 25.15
C LEU A 603 -9.98 0.43 23.84
N GLN A 604 -10.17 -0.35 22.76
CA GLN A 604 -9.58 -0.06 21.46
C GLN A 604 -10.15 1.21 20.80
N LYS A 605 -11.37 1.60 21.17
CA LYS A 605 -12.03 2.81 20.64
C LYS A 605 -11.70 4.09 21.43
N LEU A 606 -11.05 3.99 22.60
CA LEU A 606 -10.70 5.15 23.41
C LEU A 606 -9.81 6.13 22.62
N CYS A 607 -9.99 7.41 22.81
CA CYS A 607 -9.23 8.46 22.14
C CYS A 607 -9.21 8.33 20.60
N SER A 608 -10.20 7.65 20.02
CA SER A 608 -10.38 7.65 18.58
C SER A 608 -10.93 9.02 18.18
N VAL A 609 -10.20 9.71 17.32
CA VAL A 609 -10.72 10.89 16.63
C VAL A 609 -11.57 10.33 15.49
N TYR A 610 -12.88 10.48 15.60
CA TYR A 610 -13.82 10.23 14.51
C TYR A 610 -13.59 11.23 13.38
#